data_d544b7b1d0e4d97c521e0c6cca074514
#
_entry.id   d544b7b1d0e4d97c521e0c6cca074514
#
_cell.length_a   1.000
_cell.length_b   1.000
_cell.length_c   1.000
_cell.angle_alpha   90.00
_cell.angle_beta   90.00
_cell.angle_gamma   90.00
#
_symmetry.space_group_name_H-M   'P 1'
#
loop_
_entity.id
_entity.type
_entity.pdbx_description
1 polymer ?
#
loop_
_entity_poly.entity_id
_entity_poly.type
_entity_poly.pdbx_seq_one_letter_code
_entity_poly.pdbx_strand_id
1 'polypeptide(L)'
;GVEFILAFKAYALWRTFPIFREYISHTTASSPYEARLAFEEFGSKAHTYSPAYEDDTFDTILKCSSHVTFNSLSQFERFKDRVVAYGDAAPSMGLRINPEHSEIETELYDPCAPGSRFGVLASQLPEQLPQGIEGFHCHCHCESSAEALQHTLGWIERKFGPWLDQVKWLNLGGGHLVTRKGYNVLLLIDILKEFKAVHPNLQLVLEPGSAFAWQTGPLVSQVVDVVENNGIKTAILNVSFTCHMPDCLEMPYHPAVRGAETIENARELGVEKDDCV
;
A
#
# COMPACT_ATOMS: atom_id res chain seq x y z
N GLY A 1 -7.90 19.44 0.73
CA GLY A 1 -7.20 19.03 -0.48
C GLY A 1 -7.09 17.53 -0.60
N VAL A 2 -6.38 17.09 -1.62
CA VAL A 2 -5.99 15.69 -1.82
C VAL A 2 -4.49 15.59 -1.61
N GLU A 3 -4.03 14.63 -0.83
CA GLU A 3 -2.63 14.41 -0.54
C GLU A 3 -2.19 13.04 -1.07
N PHE A 4 -1.02 12.98 -1.68
CA PHE A 4 -0.35 11.75 -2.08
C PHE A 4 0.82 11.51 -1.14
N ILE A 5 0.90 10.31 -0.56
CA ILE A 5 1.98 9.90 0.34
C ILE A 5 2.64 8.63 -0.16
N LEU A 6 3.93 8.44 0.11
CA LEU A 6 4.71 7.31 -0.39
C LEU A 6 4.49 6.06 0.46
N ALA A 7 4.04 4.97 -0.17
CA ALA A 7 3.85 3.69 0.52
C ALA A 7 5.16 2.89 0.61
N PHE A 8 5.76 2.82 1.79
CA PHE A 8 7.04 2.14 2.01
C PHE A 8 7.00 0.63 1.76
N LYS A 9 5.88 -0.03 2.05
CA LYS A 9 5.75 -1.46 1.73
C LYS A 9 5.99 -1.80 0.25
N ALA A 10 5.72 -0.84 -0.64
CA ALA A 10 5.91 -1.01 -2.07
C ALA A 10 7.23 -0.39 -2.56
N TYR A 11 7.75 0.62 -1.87
CA TYR A 11 8.98 1.28 -2.25
C TYR A 11 9.65 1.97 -1.06
N ALA A 12 10.73 1.39 -0.57
CA ALA A 12 11.48 1.90 0.57
C ALA A 12 12.98 2.10 0.28
N LEU A 13 13.34 2.41 -0.98
CA LEU A 13 14.74 2.67 -1.36
C LEU A 13 15.17 4.04 -0.83
N TRP A 14 15.63 4.08 0.43
CA TRP A 14 15.88 5.28 1.21
C TRP A 14 16.86 6.27 0.57
N ARG A 15 17.79 5.81 -0.26
CA ARG A 15 18.72 6.70 -0.99
C ARG A 15 18.03 7.60 -2.02
N THR A 16 16.81 7.31 -2.42
CA THR A 16 16.00 8.12 -3.34
C THR A 16 15.05 9.08 -2.61
N PHE A 17 14.96 9.01 -1.29
CA PHE A 17 14.06 9.87 -0.51
C PHE A 17 14.30 11.37 -0.71
N PRO A 18 15.55 11.88 -0.92
CA PRO A 18 15.75 13.29 -1.28
C PRO A 18 14.95 13.74 -2.50
N ILE A 19 14.78 12.86 -3.52
CA ILE A 19 13.99 13.14 -4.72
C ILE A 19 12.49 13.20 -4.35
N PHE A 20 12.02 12.22 -3.58
CA PHE A 20 10.60 12.19 -3.18
C PHE A 20 10.20 13.37 -2.32
N ARG A 21 11.08 13.84 -1.42
CA ARG A 21 10.80 14.99 -0.55
C ARG A 21 10.59 16.31 -1.28
N GLU A 22 10.98 16.41 -2.54
CA GLU A 22 10.69 17.57 -3.39
C GLU A 22 9.19 17.66 -3.74
N TYR A 23 8.45 16.53 -3.68
CA TYR A 23 7.07 16.42 -4.16
C TYR A 23 6.09 15.89 -3.12
N ILE A 24 6.57 15.12 -2.15
CA ILE A 24 5.77 14.36 -1.19
C ILE A 24 6.23 14.69 0.23
N SER A 25 5.28 15.03 1.10
CA SER A 25 5.56 15.43 2.47
C SER A 25 5.56 14.28 3.49
N HIS A 26 4.80 13.21 3.19
CA HIS A 26 4.57 12.12 4.13
C HIS A 26 4.72 10.75 3.48
N THR A 27 4.78 9.73 4.33
CA THR A 27 4.88 8.32 3.93
C THR A 27 3.88 7.48 4.70
N THR A 28 3.65 6.23 4.23
CA THR A 28 2.98 5.24 5.06
C THR A 28 3.98 4.35 5.77
N ALA A 29 3.53 3.67 6.81
CA ALA A 29 4.26 2.60 7.45
C ALA A 29 3.33 1.44 7.81
N SER A 30 3.80 0.21 7.66
CA SER A 30 3.08 -1.02 8.00
C SER A 30 3.71 -1.75 9.19
N SER A 31 4.78 -1.19 9.75
CA SER A 31 5.54 -1.74 10.86
C SER A 31 6.26 -0.64 11.66
N PRO A 32 6.72 -0.92 12.89
CA PRO A 32 7.54 0.01 13.65
C PRO A 32 8.86 0.34 12.95
N TYR A 33 9.39 -0.58 12.14
CA TYR A 33 10.62 -0.36 11.37
C TYR A 33 10.41 0.64 10.23
N GLU A 34 9.30 0.52 9.49
CA GLU A 34 8.95 1.50 8.46
C GLU A 34 8.61 2.87 9.06
N ALA A 35 7.92 2.91 10.21
CA ALA A 35 7.65 4.17 10.91
C ALA A 35 8.96 4.87 11.33
N ARG A 36 9.94 4.10 11.83
CA ARG A 36 11.29 4.63 12.11
C ARG A 36 11.99 5.11 10.84
N LEU A 37 11.91 4.35 9.75
CA LEU A 37 12.49 4.73 8.47
C LEU A 37 11.93 6.09 7.98
N ALA A 38 10.61 6.29 8.13
CA ALA A 38 9.97 7.56 7.82
C ALA A 38 10.54 8.70 8.67
N PHE A 39 10.62 8.48 9.97
CA PHE A 39 11.05 9.49 10.92
C PHE A 39 12.55 9.81 10.80
N GLU A 40 13.40 8.78 10.69
CA GLU A 40 14.86 8.92 10.71
C GLU A 40 15.44 9.31 9.34
N GLU A 41 14.91 8.73 8.25
CA GLU A 41 15.51 8.88 6.91
C GLU A 41 14.67 9.72 5.96
N PHE A 42 13.32 9.62 6.01
CA PHE A 42 12.48 10.48 5.20
C PHE A 42 12.28 11.86 5.85
N GLY A 43 12.44 11.98 7.16
CA GLY A 43 12.35 13.23 7.91
C GLY A 43 10.90 13.68 8.14
N SER A 44 9.92 12.77 8.11
CA SER A 44 8.53 13.02 8.44
C SER A 44 7.95 11.92 9.33
N LYS A 45 6.83 12.23 10.00
CA LYS A 45 6.06 11.22 10.70
C LYS A 45 5.15 10.47 9.74
N ALA A 46 5.04 9.16 9.88
CA ALA A 46 4.28 8.29 8.98
C ALA A 46 2.77 8.30 9.25
N HIS A 47 1.98 7.94 8.23
CA HIS A 47 0.65 7.38 8.39
C HIS A 47 0.80 5.87 8.59
N THR A 48 0.61 5.39 9.81
CA THR A 48 0.88 4.00 10.15
C THR A 48 -0.39 3.19 10.24
N TYR A 49 -0.41 2.07 9.53
CA TYR A 49 -1.43 1.05 9.63
C TYR A 49 -0.80 -0.34 9.76
N SER A 50 -1.28 -1.12 10.72
CA SER A 50 -0.97 -2.55 10.82
C SER A 50 -2.23 -3.32 11.23
N PRO A 51 -2.45 -4.54 10.70
CA PRO A 51 -3.56 -5.40 11.15
C PRO A 51 -3.48 -5.72 12.65
N ALA A 52 -2.26 -5.73 13.21
CA ALA A 52 -2.02 -5.93 14.62
C ALA A 52 -0.86 -5.05 15.09
N TYR A 53 -1.05 -4.39 16.23
CA TYR A 53 0.01 -3.71 16.97
C TYR A 53 0.41 -4.53 18.18
N GLU A 54 1.71 -4.53 18.50
CA GLU A 54 2.29 -5.19 19.65
C GLU A 54 2.60 -4.15 20.75
N ASP A 55 2.42 -4.55 22.01
CA ASP A 55 2.56 -3.63 23.15
C ASP A 55 3.97 -3.08 23.29
N ASP A 56 4.99 -3.88 23.04
CA ASP A 56 6.40 -3.54 23.19
C ASP A 56 6.93 -2.60 22.10
N THR A 57 6.31 -2.60 20.92
CA THR A 57 6.71 -1.75 19.80
C THR A 57 5.82 -0.53 19.59
N PHE A 58 4.67 -0.45 20.29
CA PHE A 58 3.68 0.60 20.04
C PHE A 58 4.19 2.02 20.39
N ASP A 59 5.08 2.17 21.36
CA ASP A 59 5.70 3.47 21.66
C ASP A 59 6.57 3.99 20.50
N THR A 60 7.20 3.09 19.75
CA THR A 60 7.91 3.46 18.51
C THR A 60 6.92 3.96 17.46
N ILE A 61 5.75 3.32 17.34
CA ILE A 61 4.67 3.77 16.45
C ILE A 61 4.22 5.19 16.84
N LEU A 62 3.93 5.44 18.13
CA LEU A 62 3.50 6.75 18.62
C LEU A 62 4.50 7.85 18.30
N LYS A 63 5.79 7.58 18.57
CA LYS A 63 6.88 8.54 18.32
C LYS A 63 6.99 8.91 16.84
N CYS A 64 6.87 7.91 15.95
CA CYS A 64 7.22 8.04 14.54
C CYS A 64 6.02 8.26 13.62
N SER A 65 4.79 8.32 14.16
CA SER A 65 3.57 8.46 13.36
C SER A 65 2.86 9.78 13.59
N SER A 66 2.29 10.34 12.54
CA SER A 66 1.32 11.45 12.57
C SER A 66 -0.12 10.95 12.57
N HIS A 67 -0.35 9.77 12.01
CA HIS A 67 -1.62 9.08 11.97
C HIS A 67 -1.42 7.61 12.36
N VAL A 68 -2.31 7.08 13.18
CA VAL A 68 -2.36 5.66 13.54
C VAL A 68 -3.73 5.12 13.22
N THR A 69 -3.77 4.15 12.32
CA THR A 69 -5.01 3.50 11.89
C THR A 69 -5.13 2.14 12.57
N PHE A 70 -6.23 1.93 13.26
CA PHE A 70 -6.56 0.66 13.90
C PHE A 70 -7.38 -0.22 12.97
N ASN A 71 -7.11 -1.51 13.02
CA ASN A 71 -7.76 -2.49 12.17
C ASN A 71 -9.15 -2.92 12.68
N SER A 72 -9.42 -2.72 13.96
CA SER A 72 -10.66 -3.10 14.62
C SER A 72 -10.99 -2.20 15.79
N LEU A 73 -12.24 -2.19 16.23
CA LEU A 73 -12.66 -1.50 17.46
C LEU A 73 -11.96 -2.04 18.70
N SER A 74 -11.71 -3.35 18.77
CA SER A 74 -10.99 -3.95 19.89
C SER A 74 -9.52 -3.52 19.95
N GLN A 75 -8.88 -3.36 18.79
CA GLN A 75 -7.52 -2.82 18.73
C GLN A 75 -7.50 -1.35 19.13
N PHE A 76 -8.46 -0.55 18.67
CA PHE A 76 -8.63 0.83 19.11
C PHE A 76 -8.80 0.92 20.64
N GLU A 77 -9.71 0.16 21.21
CA GLU A 77 -9.96 0.16 22.68
C GLU A 77 -8.69 -0.23 23.47
N ARG A 78 -7.90 -1.16 22.96
CA ARG A 78 -6.64 -1.59 23.61
C ARG A 78 -5.59 -0.50 23.67
N PHE A 79 -5.49 0.35 22.65
CA PHE A 79 -4.36 1.28 22.50
C PHE A 79 -4.73 2.75 22.63
N LYS A 80 -6.00 3.14 22.58
CA LYS A 80 -6.44 4.54 22.58
C LYS A 80 -5.89 5.35 23.76
N ASP A 81 -5.89 4.77 24.95
CA ASP A 81 -5.44 5.47 26.17
C ASP A 81 -3.94 5.79 26.11
N ARG A 82 -3.14 4.91 25.48
CA ARG A 82 -1.70 5.17 25.24
C ARG A 82 -1.51 6.31 24.24
N VAL A 83 -2.36 6.39 23.20
CA VAL A 83 -2.33 7.48 22.23
C VAL A 83 -2.70 8.79 22.94
N VAL A 84 -3.79 8.82 23.70
CA VAL A 84 -4.24 10.01 24.43
C VAL A 84 -3.18 10.48 25.45
N ALA A 85 -2.55 9.56 26.16
CA ALA A 85 -1.48 9.86 27.14
C ALA A 85 -0.23 10.47 26.47
N TYR A 86 -0.09 10.35 25.13
CA TYR A 86 1.02 10.97 24.40
C TYR A 86 0.88 12.52 24.28
N GLY A 87 -0.29 13.07 24.65
CA GLY A 87 -0.54 14.50 24.75
C GLY A 87 -0.60 15.23 23.40
N ASP A 88 -0.09 16.46 23.34
CA ASP A 88 -0.15 17.31 22.14
C ASP A 88 0.59 16.75 20.93
N ALA A 89 1.50 15.80 21.14
CA ALA A 89 2.23 15.13 20.08
C ALA A 89 1.55 13.85 19.59
N ALA A 90 0.36 13.51 20.11
CA ALA A 90 -0.36 12.29 19.77
C ALA A 90 -0.73 12.25 18.30
N PRO A 91 -0.57 11.09 17.64
CA PRO A 91 -1.04 10.90 16.28
C PRO A 91 -2.57 10.95 16.20
N SER A 92 -3.09 11.42 15.06
CA SER A 92 -4.50 11.31 14.74
C SER A 92 -4.90 9.84 14.61
N MET A 93 -6.00 9.46 15.25
CA MET A 93 -6.47 8.07 15.27
C MET A 93 -7.53 7.82 14.19
N GLY A 94 -7.43 6.69 13.51
CA GLY A 94 -8.45 6.26 12.55
C GLY A 94 -8.76 4.78 12.63
N LEU A 95 -9.78 4.39 11.88
CA LEU A 95 -10.18 3.00 11.68
C LEU A 95 -10.01 2.60 10.22
N ARG A 96 -9.45 1.43 9.97
CA ARG A 96 -9.58 0.81 8.66
C ARG A 96 -11.00 0.31 8.48
N ILE A 97 -11.63 0.72 7.37
CA ILE A 97 -12.96 0.30 6.99
C ILE A 97 -12.91 -0.70 5.84
N ASN A 98 -13.85 -1.64 5.82
CA ASN A 98 -14.01 -2.60 4.74
C ASN A 98 -15.38 -2.34 4.04
N PRO A 99 -15.37 -1.82 2.80
CA PRO A 99 -16.60 -1.53 2.07
C PRO A 99 -17.30 -2.79 1.54
N GLU A 100 -16.74 -3.98 1.79
CA GLU A 100 -17.21 -5.28 1.26
C GLU A 100 -17.34 -5.25 -0.28
N HIS A 101 -16.43 -4.53 -0.91
CA HIS A 101 -16.31 -4.39 -2.35
C HIS A 101 -14.84 -4.20 -2.75
N SER A 102 -14.41 -4.98 -3.71
CA SER A 102 -13.12 -4.86 -4.38
C SER A 102 -13.25 -5.38 -5.81
N GLU A 103 -12.48 -4.82 -6.72
CA GLU A 103 -12.38 -5.26 -8.12
C GLU A 103 -11.05 -5.98 -8.40
N ILE A 104 -10.41 -6.51 -7.37
CA ILE A 104 -9.19 -7.30 -7.50
C ILE A 104 -9.58 -8.69 -8.02
N GLU A 105 -9.04 -9.07 -9.18
CA GLU A 105 -9.33 -10.35 -9.83
C GLU A 105 -8.77 -11.56 -9.08
N THR A 106 -7.63 -11.37 -8.41
CA THR A 106 -6.96 -12.45 -7.66
C THR A 106 -7.50 -12.49 -6.24
N GLU A 107 -8.29 -13.50 -5.90
CA GLU A 107 -8.94 -13.66 -4.59
C GLU A 107 -7.96 -13.57 -3.42
N LEU A 108 -6.73 -14.08 -3.58
CA LEU A 108 -5.66 -13.99 -2.57
C LEU A 108 -5.34 -12.55 -2.15
N TYR A 109 -5.51 -11.60 -3.05
CA TYR A 109 -5.22 -10.17 -2.81
C TYR A 109 -6.47 -9.35 -2.52
N ASP A 110 -7.68 -9.94 -2.57
CA ASP A 110 -8.91 -9.24 -2.23
C ASP A 110 -9.02 -9.01 -0.72
N PRO A 111 -8.80 -7.77 -0.23
CA PRO A 111 -8.89 -7.46 1.19
C PRO A 111 -10.33 -7.35 1.67
N CYS A 112 -11.31 -7.44 0.79
CA CYS A 112 -12.74 -7.35 1.07
C CYS A 112 -13.46 -8.69 0.97
N ALA A 113 -12.74 -9.78 0.65
CA ALA A 113 -13.30 -11.13 0.57
C ALA A 113 -13.94 -11.55 1.91
N PRO A 114 -14.98 -12.40 1.89
CA PRO A 114 -15.57 -12.96 3.10
C PRO A 114 -14.50 -13.62 3.98
N GLY A 115 -14.48 -13.29 5.27
CA GLY A 115 -13.45 -13.77 6.21
C GLY A 115 -12.15 -12.98 6.18
N SER A 116 -12.06 -11.89 5.42
CA SER A 116 -10.90 -11.00 5.46
C SER A 116 -10.62 -10.48 6.86
N ARG A 117 -9.33 -10.46 7.23
CA ARG A 117 -8.86 -9.89 8.50
C ARG A 117 -8.78 -8.35 8.50
N PHE A 118 -9.11 -7.69 7.38
CA PHE A 118 -8.85 -6.28 7.19
C PHE A 118 -10.07 -5.40 7.40
N GLY A 119 -9.99 -4.54 8.42
CA GLY A 119 -10.93 -3.45 8.64
C GLY A 119 -12.26 -3.85 9.28
N VAL A 120 -12.99 -2.84 9.68
CA VAL A 120 -14.33 -2.98 10.27
C VAL A 120 -15.41 -2.89 9.19
N LEU A 121 -16.47 -3.65 9.35
CA LEU A 121 -17.69 -3.55 8.54
C LEU A 121 -18.57 -2.42 9.07
N ALA A 122 -19.38 -1.80 8.22
CA ALA A 122 -20.34 -0.78 8.63
C ALA A 122 -21.31 -1.27 9.72
N SER A 123 -21.71 -2.55 9.66
CA SER A 123 -22.58 -3.19 10.66
C SER A 123 -21.96 -3.29 12.06
N GLN A 124 -20.65 -3.12 12.19
CA GLN A 124 -19.92 -3.18 13.46
C GLN A 124 -19.75 -1.80 14.11
N LEU A 125 -20.02 -0.71 13.36
CA LEU A 125 -19.86 0.64 13.86
C LEU A 125 -21.09 1.09 14.67
N PRO A 126 -20.89 1.75 15.82
CA PRO A 126 -21.99 2.44 16.52
C PRO A 126 -22.42 3.68 15.72
N GLU A 127 -23.62 4.17 15.96
CA GLU A 127 -24.16 5.39 15.32
C GLU A 127 -23.22 6.60 15.49
N GLN A 128 -22.69 6.77 16.70
CA GLN A 128 -21.64 7.74 17.00
C GLN A 128 -20.29 7.01 17.09
N LEU A 129 -19.30 7.46 16.32
CA LEU A 129 -17.96 6.92 16.41
C LEU A 129 -17.38 7.07 17.81
N PRO A 130 -16.56 6.11 18.28
CA PRO A 130 -15.84 6.24 19.53
C PRO A 130 -15.03 7.54 19.57
N GLN A 131 -15.03 8.22 20.71
CA GLN A 131 -14.29 9.45 20.90
C GLN A 131 -12.79 9.23 20.60
N GLY A 132 -12.23 10.10 19.78
CA GLY A 132 -10.84 10.06 19.36
C GLY A 132 -10.64 9.48 17.96
N ILE A 133 -11.63 8.81 17.37
CA ILE A 133 -11.56 8.44 15.95
C ILE A 133 -11.77 9.69 15.09
N GLU A 134 -10.76 10.02 14.30
CA GLU A 134 -10.73 11.22 13.47
C GLU A 134 -10.71 10.92 11.96
N GLY A 135 -10.55 9.65 11.58
CA GLY A 135 -10.46 9.31 10.18
C GLY A 135 -10.74 7.87 9.85
N PHE A 136 -10.90 7.64 8.54
CA PHE A 136 -11.03 6.31 7.97
C PHE A 136 -9.89 6.01 6.99
N HIS A 137 -9.52 4.73 6.92
CA HIS A 137 -8.60 4.19 5.93
C HIS A 137 -9.29 3.03 5.19
N CYS A 138 -9.38 3.14 3.88
CA CYS A 138 -9.92 2.12 2.99
C CYS A 138 -8.87 1.73 1.95
N HIS A 139 -8.32 0.53 2.07
CA HIS A 139 -7.35 0.02 1.10
C HIS A 139 -7.85 -1.29 0.51
N CYS A 140 -8.42 -1.23 -0.70
CA CYS A 140 -9.04 -2.35 -1.42
C CYS A 140 -8.65 -2.36 -2.91
N HIS A 141 -7.52 -1.76 -3.27
CA HIS A 141 -7.02 -1.69 -4.63
C HIS A 141 -5.63 -2.35 -4.75
N CYS A 142 -5.41 -3.01 -5.88
CA CYS A 142 -4.11 -3.50 -6.32
C CYS A 142 -4.07 -3.38 -7.85
N GLU A 143 -3.12 -2.61 -8.40
CA GLU A 143 -2.99 -2.32 -9.84
C GLU A 143 -4.29 -1.83 -10.52
N SER A 144 -5.10 -1.09 -9.78
CA SER A 144 -6.46 -0.69 -10.17
C SER A 144 -6.48 0.57 -11.02
N SER A 145 -7.59 0.74 -11.75
CA SER A 145 -7.90 1.90 -12.58
C SER A 145 -8.60 3.02 -11.79
N ALA A 146 -8.82 4.17 -12.44
CA ALA A 146 -9.61 5.26 -11.88
C ALA A 146 -11.10 4.89 -11.74
N GLU A 147 -11.62 4.10 -12.68
CA GLU A 147 -13.00 3.58 -12.64
C GLU A 147 -13.25 2.71 -11.41
N ALA A 148 -12.29 1.85 -11.06
CA ALA A 148 -12.38 1.02 -9.85
C ALA A 148 -12.44 1.89 -8.59
N LEU A 149 -11.69 3.01 -8.53
CA LEU A 149 -11.80 3.97 -7.44
C LEU A 149 -13.19 4.61 -7.37
N GLN A 150 -13.76 4.99 -8.52
CA GLN A 150 -15.11 5.56 -8.58
C GLN A 150 -16.15 4.63 -7.96
N HIS A 151 -16.09 3.35 -8.31
CA HIS A 151 -16.98 2.34 -7.74
C HIS A 151 -16.77 2.19 -6.23
N THR A 152 -15.51 2.14 -5.79
CA THR A 152 -15.18 2.04 -4.37
C THR A 152 -15.72 3.23 -3.56
N LEU A 153 -15.58 4.46 -4.06
CA LEU A 153 -16.12 5.65 -3.41
C LEU A 153 -17.64 5.56 -3.28
N GLY A 154 -18.35 5.09 -4.32
CA GLY A 154 -19.79 4.84 -4.24
C GLY A 154 -20.18 3.79 -3.18
N TRP A 155 -19.35 2.78 -2.96
CA TRP A 155 -19.57 1.82 -1.88
C TRP A 155 -19.23 2.38 -0.50
N ILE A 156 -18.22 3.22 -0.38
CA ILE A 156 -17.90 3.94 0.85
C ILE A 156 -19.08 4.86 1.23
N GLU A 157 -19.60 5.67 0.32
CA GLU A 157 -20.75 6.54 0.57
C GLU A 157 -22.01 5.74 0.97
N ARG A 158 -22.27 4.65 0.27
CA ARG A 158 -23.43 3.80 0.56
C ARG A 158 -23.38 3.15 1.94
N LYS A 159 -22.21 2.66 2.35
CA LYS A 159 -22.05 1.89 3.59
C LYS A 159 -21.60 2.72 4.77
N PHE A 160 -20.71 3.69 4.55
CA PHE A 160 -20.09 4.50 5.59
C PHE A 160 -20.50 5.98 5.56
N GLY A 161 -21.39 6.37 4.64
CA GLY A 161 -21.85 7.75 4.50
C GLY A 161 -22.26 8.42 5.83
N PRO A 162 -23.04 7.76 6.74
CA PRO A 162 -23.44 8.35 8.01
C PRO A 162 -22.29 8.78 8.93
N TRP A 163 -21.10 8.24 8.71
CA TRP A 163 -19.92 8.55 9.52
C TRP A 163 -18.91 9.45 8.84
N LEU A 164 -19.04 9.73 7.52
CA LEU A 164 -18.10 10.59 6.81
C LEU A 164 -18.08 12.02 7.36
N ASP A 165 -19.20 12.52 7.86
CA ASP A 165 -19.27 13.84 8.51
C ASP A 165 -18.70 13.85 9.94
N GLN A 166 -18.44 12.68 10.52
CA GLN A 166 -17.86 12.55 11.86
C GLN A 166 -16.32 12.47 11.84
N VAL A 167 -15.72 12.37 10.66
CA VAL A 167 -14.27 12.23 10.49
C VAL A 167 -13.67 13.40 9.74
N LYS A 168 -12.37 13.64 9.93
CA LYS A 168 -11.61 14.74 9.33
C LYS A 168 -10.87 14.31 8.06
N TRP A 169 -10.53 13.02 7.95
CA TRP A 169 -9.78 12.50 6.83
C TRP A 169 -10.26 11.12 6.39
N LEU A 170 -10.11 10.86 5.09
CA LEU A 170 -10.32 9.56 4.45
C LEU A 170 -9.07 9.22 3.63
N ASN A 171 -8.37 8.20 4.06
CA ASN A 171 -7.26 7.62 3.34
C ASN A 171 -7.79 6.49 2.45
N LEU A 172 -7.64 6.64 1.14
CA LEU A 172 -8.14 5.74 0.11
C LEU A 172 -7.15 4.62 -0.23
N GLY A 173 -6.02 4.55 0.50
CA GLY A 173 -4.99 3.54 0.30
C GLY A 173 -4.21 3.71 -0.99
N GLY A 174 -3.51 2.65 -1.36
CA GLY A 174 -2.69 2.55 -2.56
C GLY A 174 -3.32 1.65 -3.63
N GLY A 175 -2.48 1.18 -4.55
CA GLY A 175 -2.88 0.28 -5.62
C GLY A 175 -3.31 0.98 -6.92
N HIS A 176 -3.23 2.30 -6.98
CA HIS A 176 -3.51 3.09 -8.18
C HIS A 176 -2.23 3.31 -8.99
N LEU A 177 -2.13 2.73 -10.18
CA LEU A 177 -0.96 2.88 -11.05
C LEU A 177 -1.05 4.16 -11.90
N VAL A 178 -1.10 5.30 -11.23
CA VAL A 178 -1.32 6.62 -11.86
C VAL A 178 -0.26 7.01 -12.91
N THR A 179 0.90 6.40 -12.88
CA THR A 179 2.00 6.62 -13.83
C THR A 179 2.04 5.61 -14.96
N ARG A 180 1.18 4.57 -14.90
CA ARG A 180 1.10 3.53 -15.94
C ARG A 180 0.53 4.11 -17.22
N LYS A 181 1.13 3.76 -18.37
CA LYS A 181 0.61 4.14 -19.68
C LYS A 181 -0.84 3.65 -19.84
N GLY A 182 -1.74 4.58 -20.20
CA GLY A 182 -3.17 4.30 -20.39
C GLY A 182 -4.02 4.47 -19.13
N TYR A 183 -3.43 4.79 -17.97
CA TYR A 183 -4.23 5.15 -16.79
C TYR A 183 -4.96 6.48 -17.02
N ASN A 184 -6.25 6.52 -16.72
CA ASN A 184 -7.08 7.71 -16.93
C ASN A 184 -6.93 8.72 -15.77
N VAL A 185 -5.85 9.51 -15.80
CA VAL A 185 -5.55 10.52 -14.77
C VAL A 185 -6.63 11.61 -14.71
N LEU A 186 -7.20 11.99 -15.85
CA LEU A 186 -8.24 13.03 -15.87
C LEU A 186 -9.49 12.57 -15.14
N LEU A 187 -9.91 11.32 -15.37
CA LEU A 187 -11.02 10.72 -14.64
C LEU A 187 -10.72 10.66 -13.13
N LEU A 188 -9.50 10.28 -12.73
CA LEU A 188 -9.11 10.29 -11.30
C LEU A 188 -9.28 11.68 -10.69
N ILE A 189 -8.82 12.73 -11.39
CA ILE A 189 -8.94 14.11 -10.92
C ILE A 189 -10.41 14.51 -10.75
N ASP A 190 -11.25 14.15 -11.71
CA ASP A 190 -12.68 14.52 -11.70
C ASP A 190 -13.41 13.80 -10.57
N ILE A 191 -13.19 12.49 -10.41
CA ILE A 191 -13.74 11.68 -9.31
C ILE A 191 -13.38 12.29 -7.94
N LEU A 192 -12.11 12.61 -7.72
CA LEU A 192 -11.65 13.18 -6.46
C LEU A 192 -12.23 14.58 -6.21
N LYS A 193 -12.39 15.40 -7.25
CA LYS A 193 -13.04 16.72 -7.15
C LYS A 193 -14.53 16.59 -6.83
N GLU A 194 -15.24 15.69 -7.48
CA GLU A 194 -16.67 15.45 -7.24
C GLU A 194 -16.90 14.96 -5.81
N PHE A 195 -16.14 13.95 -5.37
CA PHE A 195 -16.22 13.44 -4.00
C PHE A 195 -15.90 14.54 -2.97
N LYS A 196 -14.87 15.35 -3.25
CA LYS A 196 -14.50 16.48 -2.39
C LYS A 196 -15.55 17.59 -2.36
N ALA A 197 -16.31 17.79 -3.45
CA ALA A 197 -17.41 18.77 -3.49
C ALA A 197 -18.58 18.34 -2.59
N VAL A 198 -18.86 17.04 -2.50
CA VAL A 198 -19.87 16.47 -1.58
C VAL A 198 -19.36 16.49 -0.13
N HIS A 199 -18.08 16.20 0.09
CA HIS A 199 -17.45 16.13 1.42
C HIS A 199 -16.36 17.20 1.60
N PRO A 200 -16.70 18.51 1.66
CA PRO A 200 -15.73 19.60 1.59
C PRO A 200 -14.75 19.63 2.77
N ASN A 201 -15.16 19.15 3.94
CA ASN A 201 -14.35 19.15 5.15
C ASN A 201 -13.40 17.95 5.25
N LEU A 202 -13.59 16.92 4.42
CA LEU A 202 -12.83 15.69 4.47
C LEU A 202 -11.50 15.84 3.73
N GLN A 203 -10.38 15.64 4.40
CA GLN A 203 -9.08 15.53 3.73
C GLN A 203 -8.98 14.15 3.07
N LEU A 204 -8.64 14.11 1.79
CA LEU A 204 -8.41 12.86 1.07
C LEU A 204 -6.91 12.55 1.00
N VAL A 205 -6.56 11.30 1.24
CA VAL A 205 -5.18 10.79 1.15
C VAL A 205 -5.15 9.57 0.23
N LEU A 206 -4.15 9.49 -0.64
CA LEU A 206 -3.83 8.31 -1.44
C LEU A 206 -2.40 7.86 -1.14
N GLU A 207 -2.18 6.56 -1.15
CA GLU A 207 -0.92 5.90 -0.79
C GLU A 207 -0.29 5.14 -1.97
N PRO A 208 -0.04 5.74 -3.13
CA PRO A 208 0.64 5.03 -4.20
C PRO A 208 2.07 4.68 -3.77
N GLY A 209 2.52 3.51 -4.18
CA GLY A 209 3.87 3.03 -3.93
C GLY A 209 4.53 2.61 -5.24
N SER A 210 4.15 1.46 -5.78
CA SER A 210 4.70 0.96 -7.05
C SER A 210 4.52 1.94 -8.21
N ALA A 211 3.46 2.76 -8.22
CA ALA A 211 3.27 3.79 -9.23
C ALA A 211 4.45 4.78 -9.34
N PHE A 212 5.11 5.09 -8.22
CA PHE A 212 6.25 6.00 -8.22
C PHE A 212 7.54 5.36 -8.75
N ALA A 213 7.66 4.04 -8.62
CA ALA A 213 8.85 3.29 -9.03
C ALA A 213 8.64 2.51 -10.33
N TRP A 214 7.44 2.54 -10.90
CA TRP A 214 7.10 1.78 -12.10
C TRP A 214 8.02 2.12 -13.27
N GLN A 215 8.77 1.10 -13.75
CA GLN A 215 9.69 1.21 -14.90
C GLN A 215 10.73 2.33 -14.79
N THR A 216 11.14 2.71 -13.59
CA THR A 216 12.14 3.78 -13.37
C THR A 216 13.57 3.28 -13.54
N GLY A 217 13.82 1.98 -13.52
CA GLY A 217 15.14 1.39 -13.71
C GLY A 217 15.14 -0.13 -13.58
N PRO A 218 16.20 -0.80 -14.06
CA PRO A 218 16.40 -2.23 -13.91
C PRO A 218 17.07 -2.58 -12.58
N LEU A 219 16.79 -3.77 -12.06
CA LEU A 219 17.64 -4.43 -11.09
C LEU A 219 18.84 -5.03 -11.86
N VAL A 220 20.03 -4.59 -11.53
CA VAL A 220 21.27 -5.09 -12.14
C VAL A 220 21.89 -6.16 -11.23
N SER A 221 22.15 -7.33 -11.78
CA SER A 221 22.84 -8.42 -11.09
C SER A 221 24.01 -8.96 -11.91
N GLN A 222 24.81 -9.79 -11.27
CA GLN A 222 25.96 -10.43 -11.89
C GLN A 222 25.84 -11.95 -11.74
N VAL A 223 26.13 -12.67 -12.80
CA VAL A 223 26.37 -14.13 -12.72
C VAL A 223 27.66 -14.36 -11.98
N VAL A 224 27.62 -15.03 -10.85
CA VAL A 224 28.79 -15.32 -10.00
C VAL A 224 29.29 -16.75 -10.18
N ASP A 225 28.45 -17.65 -10.69
CA ASP A 225 28.78 -19.01 -11.02
C ASP A 225 27.79 -19.62 -12.02
N VAL A 226 28.17 -20.66 -12.72
CA VAL A 226 27.29 -21.47 -13.57
C VAL A 226 27.51 -22.94 -13.20
N VAL A 227 26.46 -23.58 -12.76
CA VAL A 227 26.48 -25.02 -12.45
C VAL A 227 25.72 -25.80 -13.53
N GLU A 228 26.22 -26.98 -13.86
CA GLU A 228 25.55 -27.87 -14.80
C GLU A 228 25.16 -29.17 -14.09
N ASN A 229 23.87 -29.53 -14.24
CA ASN A 229 23.36 -30.78 -13.69
C ASN A 229 22.30 -31.38 -14.64
N ASN A 230 22.51 -32.65 -15.02
CA ASN A 230 21.67 -33.35 -15.98
C ASN A 230 21.47 -32.63 -17.32
N GLY A 231 22.52 -31.96 -17.85
CA GLY A 231 22.46 -31.20 -19.08
C GLY A 231 21.70 -29.86 -18.96
N ILE A 232 21.36 -29.40 -17.73
CA ILE A 232 20.76 -28.10 -17.47
C ILE A 232 21.83 -27.21 -16.83
N LYS A 233 22.12 -26.09 -17.50
CA LYS A 233 22.98 -25.02 -16.97
C LYS A 233 22.16 -24.06 -16.17
N THR A 234 22.58 -23.75 -14.94
CA THR A 234 21.94 -22.82 -14.02
C THR A 234 22.93 -21.71 -13.65
N ALA A 235 22.58 -20.49 -13.98
CA ALA A 235 23.33 -19.31 -13.57
C ALA A 235 23.01 -18.95 -12.11
N ILE A 236 24.06 -18.80 -11.30
CA ILE A 236 23.95 -18.32 -9.93
C ILE A 236 24.17 -16.81 -9.93
N LEU A 237 23.18 -16.07 -9.44
CA LEU A 237 23.22 -14.62 -9.40
C LEU A 237 23.54 -14.10 -7.99
N ASN A 238 24.11 -12.90 -7.90
CA ASN A 238 24.33 -12.22 -6.62
C ASN A 238 23.10 -11.46 -6.09
N VAL A 239 21.91 -11.86 -6.52
CA VAL A 239 20.60 -11.39 -6.04
C VAL A 239 19.75 -12.60 -5.63
N SER A 240 18.74 -12.38 -4.79
CA SER A 240 17.76 -13.41 -4.46
C SER A 240 16.35 -12.88 -4.58
N PHE A 241 15.42 -13.74 -4.90
CA PHE A 241 13.99 -13.39 -4.92
C PHE A 241 13.53 -12.93 -3.54
N THR A 242 13.93 -13.61 -2.48
CA THR A 242 13.55 -13.27 -1.09
C THR A 242 13.90 -11.84 -0.71
N CYS A 243 15.05 -11.33 -1.16
CA CYS A 243 15.54 -10.01 -0.78
C CYS A 243 15.15 -8.90 -1.77
N HIS A 244 14.99 -9.23 -3.05
CA HIS A 244 14.90 -8.22 -4.12
C HIS A 244 13.60 -8.29 -4.92
N MET A 245 12.97 -9.46 -5.01
CA MET A 245 11.76 -9.70 -5.82
C MET A 245 10.87 -10.76 -5.15
N PRO A 246 10.36 -10.53 -3.92
CA PRO A 246 9.59 -11.54 -3.19
C PRO A 246 8.30 -11.97 -3.92
N ASP A 247 7.72 -11.09 -4.73
CA ASP A 247 6.53 -11.41 -5.53
C ASP A 247 6.77 -12.59 -6.50
N CYS A 248 8.02 -12.81 -6.95
CA CYS A 248 8.34 -13.97 -7.77
C CYS A 248 8.22 -15.32 -7.03
N LEU A 249 8.15 -15.31 -5.70
CA LEU A 249 7.96 -16.50 -4.87
C LEU A 249 6.49 -16.75 -4.53
N GLU A 250 5.70 -15.69 -4.44
CA GLU A 250 4.32 -15.73 -3.97
C GLU A 250 3.31 -15.78 -5.12
N MET A 251 3.72 -15.27 -6.28
CA MET A 251 2.91 -15.17 -7.47
C MET A 251 3.52 -15.94 -8.64
N PRO A 252 2.70 -16.44 -9.58
CA PRO A 252 3.18 -16.97 -10.86
C PRO A 252 3.69 -15.80 -11.75
N TYR A 253 4.73 -15.14 -11.29
CA TYR A 253 5.31 -13.97 -11.92
C TYR A 253 6.78 -14.22 -12.26
N HIS A 254 7.14 -13.96 -13.51
CA HIS A 254 8.50 -14.00 -13.98
C HIS A 254 8.97 -12.60 -14.36
N PRO A 255 10.05 -12.07 -13.75
CA PRO A 255 10.56 -10.76 -14.13
C PRO A 255 11.12 -10.83 -15.55
N ALA A 256 10.92 -9.77 -16.33
CA ALA A 256 11.58 -9.66 -17.63
C ALA A 256 13.10 -9.54 -17.43
N VAL A 257 13.86 -10.41 -18.09
CA VAL A 257 15.33 -10.42 -18.04
C VAL A 257 15.85 -9.91 -19.39
N ARG A 258 16.63 -8.85 -19.37
CA ARG A 258 17.20 -8.30 -20.61
C ARG A 258 18.21 -9.27 -21.21
N GLY A 259 17.96 -9.72 -22.44
CA GLY A 259 18.82 -10.67 -23.16
C GLY A 259 18.52 -12.14 -22.84
N ALA A 260 17.39 -12.41 -22.19
CA ALA A 260 16.90 -13.77 -21.98
C ALA A 260 15.41 -13.87 -22.32
N GLU A 261 14.97 -15.08 -22.62
CA GLU A 261 13.58 -15.41 -22.92
C GLU A 261 13.10 -16.54 -21.99
N THR A 262 11.78 -16.66 -21.83
CA THR A 262 11.21 -17.82 -21.14
C THR A 262 11.41 -19.08 -21.98
N ILE A 263 11.42 -20.25 -21.33
CA ILE A 263 11.56 -21.54 -22.05
C ILE A 263 10.45 -21.74 -23.06
N GLU A 264 9.21 -21.29 -22.77
CA GLU A 264 8.09 -21.34 -23.70
C GLU A 264 8.35 -20.48 -24.94
N ASN A 265 8.74 -19.21 -24.76
CA ASN A 265 9.05 -18.30 -25.87
C ASN A 265 10.26 -18.79 -26.67
N ALA A 266 11.29 -19.31 -26.03
CA ALA A 266 12.45 -19.87 -26.71
C ALA A 266 12.08 -21.05 -27.60
N ARG A 267 11.18 -21.93 -27.15
CA ARG A 267 10.67 -23.05 -27.96
C ARG A 267 9.86 -22.59 -29.17
N GLU A 268 9.00 -21.57 -29.00
CA GLU A 268 8.24 -20.98 -30.11
C GLU A 268 9.13 -20.32 -31.15
N LEU A 269 10.28 -19.77 -30.74
CA LEU A 269 11.28 -19.17 -31.61
C LEU A 269 12.24 -20.20 -32.22
N GLY A 270 12.07 -21.49 -31.90
CA GLY A 270 12.91 -22.58 -32.42
C GLY A 270 14.32 -22.62 -31.83
N VAL A 271 14.53 -22.01 -30.66
CA VAL A 271 15.82 -22.05 -29.94
C VAL A 271 15.95 -23.41 -29.26
N GLU A 272 17.05 -24.09 -29.51
CA GLU A 272 17.32 -25.39 -28.90
C GLU A 272 17.62 -25.25 -27.39
N LYS A 273 17.36 -26.31 -26.63
CA LYS A 273 17.47 -26.32 -25.17
C LYS A 273 18.86 -26.00 -24.64
N ASP A 274 19.89 -26.26 -25.46
CA ASP A 274 21.32 -26.06 -25.12
C ASP A 274 21.75 -24.57 -25.24
N ASP A 275 20.92 -23.72 -25.87
CA ASP A 275 21.20 -22.30 -26.06
C ASP A 275 20.49 -21.44 -24.98
N CYS A 276 19.68 -22.04 -24.12
CA CYS A 276 19.00 -21.36 -23.01
C CYS A 276 19.87 -21.34 -21.77
N VAL A 277 20.30 -20.16 -21.37
CA VAL A 277 21.06 -19.92 -20.13
C VAL A 277 20.15 -19.44 -19.03
#